data_6650526308b9269e7cba3bd5182fd020
#
_entry.id   6650526308b9269e7cba3bd5182fd020
#
_cell.length_a   1.000
_cell.length_b   1.000
_cell.length_c   1.000
_cell.angle_alpha   90.00
_cell.angle_beta   90.00
_cell.angle_gamma   90.00
#
_symmetry.space_group_name_H-M   'P 1'
#
loop_
_entity.id
_entity.type
_entity.pdbx_description
1 polymer ?
#
loop_
_entity_poly.entity_id
_entity_poly.type
_entity_poly.pdbx_seq_one_letter_code
_entity_poly.pdbx_strand_id
1 'polypeptide(L)'
;MWTRSEGQGEVMLSGQNTAYLMERGLGMLQRVQFVGNHYQIIHSPAEVPEDITKVSVYLHEGVENYVERFVPRWKQANCAVAGPFWIDTTFANKGIGVQCVCRILGIDLAQVMAFGDNYNDETMLDVVGVPYIMDNAAAPLRAKYQNHTPRPEDVLAQLLAQQP
;
A
#
# COMPACT_ATOMS: atom_id res chain seq x y z
N MET A 1 13.25 -16.37 0.97
CA MET A 1 12.09 -17.26 1.08
C MET A 1 11.16 -17.17 -0.13
N TRP A 2 10.72 -15.99 -0.55
CA TRP A 2 9.89 -15.75 -1.74
C TRP A 2 10.57 -16.16 -3.06
N THR A 3 11.87 -15.87 -3.22
CA THR A 3 12.63 -16.10 -4.44
C THR A 3 12.92 -17.56 -4.77
N ARG A 4 12.82 -18.46 -3.80
CA ARG A 4 13.16 -19.88 -4.01
C ARG A 4 11.95 -20.78 -4.28
N SER A 5 10.76 -20.38 -3.88
CA SER A 5 9.62 -21.29 -3.94
C SER A 5 8.85 -21.24 -5.25
N GLU A 6 8.98 -20.20 -6.06
CA GLU A 6 7.99 -20.00 -7.12
C GLU A 6 8.49 -19.39 -8.44
N GLY A 7 9.69 -18.83 -8.50
CA GLY A 7 10.36 -18.44 -9.75
C GLY A 7 9.67 -17.42 -10.68
N GLN A 8 8.54 -16.87 -10.28
CA GLN A 8 7.66 -16.11 -11.17
C GLN A 8 7.48 -14.63 -10.80
N GLY A 9 8.00 -14.21 -9.66
CA GLY A 9 7.90 -12.81 -9.21
C GLY A 9 9.26 -12.20 -8.94
N GLU A 10 9.35 -10.90 -9.06
CA GLU A 10 10.51 -10.11 -8.70
C GLU A 10 10.29 -9.46 -7.33
N VAL A 11 11.30 -9.53 -6.47
CA VAL A 11 11.21 -9.05 -5.09
C VAL A 11 11.90 -7.72 -4.95
N MET A 12 11.19 -6.79 -4.33
CA MET A 12 11.71 -5.51 -3.86
C MET A 12 11.59 -5.44 -2.34
N LEU A 13 12.68 -5.05 -1.68
CA LEU A 13 12.69 -4.75 -0.25
C LEU A 13 12.69 -3.23 -0.09
N SER A 14 11.80 -2.71 0.72
CA SER A 14 11.74 -1.27 1.00
C SER A 14 12.36 -1.00 2.37
N GLY A 15 13.41 -0.19 2.39
CA GLY A 15 13.96 0.45 3.57
C GLY A 15 13.24 1.76 3.88
N GLN A 16 13.90 2.66 4.61
CA GLN A 16 13.32 3.97 4.95
C GLN A 16 13.24 4.90 3.73
N ASN A 17 14.28 4.94 2.90
CA ASN A 17 14.36 5.83 1.74
C ASN A 17 14.88 5.14 0.48
N THR A 18 15.13 3.83 0.52
CA THR A 18 15.75 3.09 -0.58
C THR A 18 14.95 1.85 -0.91
N ALA A 19 14.74 1.63 -2.20
CA ALA A 19 14.20 0.37 -2.73
C ALA A 19 15.37 -0.55 -3.11
N TYR A 20 15.44 -1.72 -2.50
CA TYR A 20 16.47 -2.72 -2.78
C TYR A 20 15.91 -3.77 -3.74
N LEU A 21 16.50 -3.87 -4.92
CA LEU A 21 16.10 -4.78 -5.98
C LEU A 21 17.06 -5.96 -6.03
N MET A 22 16.52 -7.16 -6.02
CA MET A 22 17.35 -8.34 -6.24
C MET A 22 17.87 -8.37 -7.68
N GLU A 23 19.15 -8.64 -7.88
CA GLU A 23 19.79 -8.69 -9.21
C GLU A 23 19.01 -9.53 -10.24
N ARG A 24 18.35 -10.59 -9.78
CA ARG A 24 17.56 -11.50 -10.64
C ARG A 24 16.17 -10.96 -10.99
N GLY A 25 15.83 -9.75 -10.58
CA GLY A 25 14.49 -9.17 -10.67
C GLY A 25 14.53 -7.73 -11.17
N LEU A 26 15.13 -7.49 -12.32
CA LEU A 26 15.25 -6.13 -12.86
C LEU A 26 14.15 -5.74 -13.86
N GLY A 27 13.16 -6.60 -14.11
CA GLY A 27 12.03 -6.26 -14.98
C GLY A 27 11.14 -5.17 -14.39
N MET A 28 11.12 -5.03 -13.06
CA MET A 28 10.44 -3.91 -12.38
C MET A 28 11.26 -2.61 -12.36
N LEU A 29 12.56 -2.63 -12.74
CA LEU A 29 13.47 -1.48 -12.60
C LEU A 29 12.93 -0.23 -13.27
N GLN A 30 12.37 -0.31 -14.46
CA GLN A 30 11.80 0.83 -15.17
C GLN A 30 10.65 1.48 -14.38
N ARG A 31 9.84 0.67 -13.69
CA ARG A 31 8.74 1.19 -12.86
C ARG A 31 9.25 1.90 -11.62
N VAL A 32 10.28 1.35 -10.98
CA VAL A 32 10.93 1.96 -9.80
C VAL A 32 11.59 3.30 -10.18
N GLN A 33 12.23 3.35 -11.34
CA GLN A 33 12.82 4.58 -11.89
C GLN A 33 11.75 5.61 -12.25
N PHE A 34 10.63 5.18 -12.84
CA PHE A 34 9.53 6.06 -13.24
C PHE A 34 8.92 6.81 -12.05
N VAL A 35 8.78 6.16 -10.91
CA VAL A 35 8.25 6.82 -9.69
C VAL A 35 9.31 7.63 -8.93
N GLY A 36 10.56 7.66 -9.39
CA GLY A 36 11.61 8.49 -8.82
C GLY A 36 12.18 7.98 -7.50
N ASN A 37 11.99 6.71 -7.16
CA ASN A 37 12.56 6.11 -5.95
C ASN A 37 14.07 5.99 -6.05
N HIS A 38 14.78 6.29 -4.95
CA HIS A 38 16.16 5.84 -4.80
C HIS A 38 16.18 4.32 -4.75
N TYR A 39 17.08 3.70 -5.49
CA TYR A 39 17.18 2.25 -5.51
C TYR A 39 18.64 1.77 -5.48
N GLN A 40 18.81 0.55 -4.99
CA GLN A 40 20.08 -0.17 -4.99
C GLN A 40 19.84 -1.60 -5.45
N ILE A 41 20.73 -2.12 -6.31
CA ILE A 41 20.72 -3.53 -6.72
C ILE A 41 21.54 -4.32 -5.71
N ILE A 42 20.98 -5.42 -5.21
CA ILE A 42 21.58 -6.29 -4.21
C ILE A 42 21.56 -7.74 -4.71
N HIS A 43 22.53 -8.54 -4.25
CA HIS A 43 22.60 -9.98 -4.53
C HIS A 43 21.93 -10.82 -3.42
N SER A 44 21.85 -10.25 -2.21
CA SER A 44 21.28 -10.91 -1.04
C SER A 44 20.56 -9.90 -0.15
N PRO A 45 19.43 -10.29 0.51
CA PRO A 45 18.80 -9.46 1.54
C PRO A 45 19.72 -9.07 2.70
N ALA A 46 20.80 -9.85 2.93
CA ALA A 46 21.77 -9.55 3.99
C ALA A 46 22.64 -8.31 3.70
N GLU A 47 22.62 -7.80 2.47
CA GLU A 47 23.32 -6.57 2.08
C GLU A 47 22.54 -5.29 2.43
N VAL A 48 21.27 -5.40 2.84
CA VAL A 48 20.45 -4.24 3.24
C VAL A 48 20.97 -3.70 4.57
N PRO A 49 21.42 -2.44 4.63
CA PRO A 49 22.08 -1.89 5.83
C PRO A 49 21.10 -1.28 6.85
N GLU A 50 19.80 -1.40 6.59
CA GLU A 50 18.72 -0.79 7.37
C GLU A 50 17.56 -1.75 7.60
N ASP A 51 16.60 -1.39 8.44
CA ASP A 51 15.40 -2.18 8.67
C ASP A 51 14.51 -2.18 7.43
N ILE A 52 14.05 -3.37 7.04
CA ILE A 52 13.11 -3.55 5.94
C ILE A 52 11.69 -3.30 6.45
N THR A 53 11.03 -2.29 5.90
CA THR A 53 9.68 -1.88 6.28
C THR A 53 8.59 -2.61 5.49
N LYS A 54 8.92 -3.03 4.25
CA LYS A 54 7.99 -3.70 3.35
C LYS A 54 8.72 -4.64 2.39
N VAL A 55 8.09 -5.75 2.06
CA VAL A 55 8.49 -6.65 0.98
C VAL A 55 7.41 -6.63 -0.09
N SER A 56 7.77 -6.22 -1.29
CA SER A 56 6.88 -6.20 -2.45
C SER A 56 7.27 -7.30 -3.45
N VAL A 57 6.28 -7.92 -4.04
CA VAL A 57 6.47 -8.86 -5.16
C VAL A 57 5.80 -8.29 -6.39
N TYR A 58 6.58 -8.11 -7.45
CA TYR A 58 6.09 -7.72 -8.77
C TYR A 58 5.84 -8.96 -9.62
N LEU A 59 4.65 -9.06 -10.18
CA LEU A 59 4.17 -10.19 -10.97
C LEU A 59 3.88 -9.71 -12.40
N HIS A 60 4.69 -10.12 -13.36
CA HIS A 60 4.59 -9.66 -14.76
C HIS A 60 3.24 -9.96 -15.42
N GLU A 61 2.62 -11.09 -15.04
CA GLU A 61 1.34 -11.56 -15.59
C GLU A 61 0.13 -11.03 -14.80
N GLY A 62 0.37 -10.15 -13.81
CA GLY A 62 -0.69 -9.67 -12.91
C GLY A 62 -0.85 -10.51 -11.65
N VAL A 63 -1.60 -9.98 -10.68
CA VAL A 63 -1.77 -10.61 -9.36
C VAL A 63 -2.84 -11.69 -9.32
N GLU A 64 -3.76 -11.73 -10.27
CA GLU A 64 -4.98 -12.53 -10.24
C GLU A 64 -4.72 -14.02 -10.04
N ASN A 65 -3.68 -14.56 -10.70
CA ASN A 65 -3.29 -15.96 -10.60
C ASN A 65 -2.58 -16.33 -9.29
N TYR A 66 -2.26 -15.34 -8.46
CA TYR A 66 -1.40 -15.50 -7.30
C TYR A 66 -2.06 -15.11 -5.98
N VAL A 67 -3.15 -14.31 -6.01
CA VAL A 67 -3.82 -13.78 -4.81
C VAL A 67 -4.24 -14.88 -3.86
N GLU A 68 -4.96 -15.89 -4.36
CA GLU A 68 -5.48 -17.00 -3.54
C GLU A 68 -4.38 -17.84 -2.89
N ARG A 69 -3.21 -17.86 -3.50
CA ARG A 69 -2.05 -18.64 -3.05
C ARG A 69 -1.18 -17.87 -2.06
N PHE A 70 -0.93 -16.59 -2.33
CA PHE A 70 0.01 -15.78 -1.55
C PHE A 70 -0.63 -15.07 -0.38
N VAL A 71 -1.74 -14.41 -0.59
CA VAL A 71 -2.36 -13.56 0.43
C VAL A 71 -2.75 -14.34 1.68
N PRO A 72 -3.40 -15.51 1.62
CA PRO A 72 -3.72 -16.28 2.82
C PRO A 72 -2.49 -16.77 3.57
N ARG A 73 -1.43 -17.16 2.85
CA ARG A 73 -0.18 -17.68 3.42
C ARG A 73 0.56 -16.65 4.27
N TRP A 74 0.46 -15.38 3.89
CA TRP A 74 1.19 -14.28 4.52
C TRP A 74 0.27 -13.28 5.24
N LYS A 75 -0.97 -13.69 5.52
CA LYS A 75 -1.98 -12.84 6.16
C LYS A 75 -1.49 -12.22 7.48
N GLN A 76 -0.72 -12.96 8.28
CA GLN A 76 -0.17 -12.46 9.54
C GLN A 76 0.83 -11.31 9.38
N ALA A 77 1.43 -11.17 8.18
CA ALA A 77 2.32 -10.07 7.82
C ALA A 77 1.61 -9.02 6.95
N ASN A 78 0.29 -8.86 7.10
CA ASN A 78 -0.54 -7.93 6.33
C ASN A 78 -0.29 -8.01 4.83
N CYS A 79 -0.21 -9.24 4.28
CA CYS A 79 -0.05 -9.45 2.86
C CYS A 79 -1.34 -9.05 2.14
N ALA A 80 -1.23 -8.14 1.19
CA ALA A 80 -2.37 -7.60 0.44
C ALA A 80 -1.99 -7.25 -1.00
N VAL A 81 -2.99 -7.21 -1.87
CA VAL A 81 -2.85 -6.66 -3.23
C VAL A 81 -2.66 -5.15 -3.14
N ALA A 82 -1.59 -4.66 -3.74
CA ALA A 82 -1.24 -3.23 -3.79
C ALA A 82 -1.38 -2.62 -5.20
N GLY A 83 -1.95 -3.37 -6.13
CA GLY A 83 -2.20 -2.95 -7.51
C GLY A 83 -2.26 -4.15 -8.46
N PRO A 84 -2.45 -3.94 -9.77
CA PRO A 84 -2.66 -5.04 -10.72
C PRO A 84 -1.47 -5.98 -10.87
N PHE A 85 -0.27 -5.55 -10.47
CA PHE A 85 0.98 -6.32 -10.61
C PHE A 85 1.74 -6.48 -9.29
N TRP A 86 1.20 -5.98 -8.15
CA TRP A 86 1.92 -5.91 -6.89
C TRP A 86 1.21 -6.61 -5.76
N ILE A 87 1.95 -7.41 -5.02
CA ILE A 87 1.56 -7.93 -3.71
C ILE A 87 2.56 -7.39 -2.70
N ASP A 88 2.07 -6.68 -1.70
CA ASP A 88 2.86 -6.13 -0.61
C ASP A 88 2.70 -6.95 0.67
N THR A 89 3.77 -7.09 1.41
CA THR A 89 3.81 -7.71 2.73
C THR A 89 4.54 -6.76 3.68
N THR A 90 3.85 -6.34 4.74
CA THR A 90 4.38 -5.36 5.70
C THR A 90 3.78 -5.60 7.09
N PHE A 91 4.51 -5.25 8.16
CA PHE A 91 3.98 -5.23 9.52
C PHE A 91 3.18 -3.96 9.86
N ALA A 92 3.15 -2.99 8.94
CA ALA A 92 2.35 -1.80 9.02
C ALA A 92 1.22 -1.84 7.97
N ASN A 93 0.15 -1.11 8.24
CA ASN A 93 -0.89 -0.81 7.27
C ASN A 93 -1.30 0.66 7.41
N LYS A 94 -2.11 1.17 6.48
CA LYS A 94 -2.50 2.59 6.47
C LYS A 94 -3.30 2.97 7.72
N GLY A 95 -4.09 2.07 8.29
CA GLY A 95 -4.82 2.30 9.55
C GLY A 95 -3.89 2.47 10.75
N ILE A 96 -2.88 1.62 10.90
CA ILE A 96 -1.84 1.77 11.94
C ILE A 96 -1.11 3.11 11.74
N GLY A 97 -0.77 3.47 10.50
CA GLY A 97 -0.10 4.72 10.18
C GLY A 97 -0.90 5.95 10.64
N VAL A 98 -2.18 6.02 10.27
CA VAL A 98 -3.07 7.12 10.67
C VAL A 98 -3.23 7.19 12.19
N GLN A 99 -3.44 6.06 12.87
CA GLN A 99 -3.54 6.01 14.33
C GLN A 99 -2.25 6.52 15.01
N CYS A 100 -1.08 6.16 14.48
CA CYS A 100 0.20 6.65 15.00
C CYS A 100 0.34 8.17 14.82
N VAL A 101 0.03 8.70 13.65
CA VAL A 101 0.08 10.15 13.37
C VAL A 101 -0.89 10.90 14.28
N CYS A 102 -2.13 10.46 14.40
CA CYS A 102 -3.14 11.07 15.25
C CYS A 102 -2.70 11.11 16.72
N ARG A 103 -2.11 10.01 17.22
CA ARG A 103 -1.57 9.93 18.59
C ARG A 103 -0.43 10.94 18.81
N ILE A 104 0.49 11.07 17.85
CA ILE A 104 1.61 12.01 17.94
C ILE A 104 1.12 13.46 17.95
N LEU A 105 0.12 13.76 17.12
CA LEU A 105 -0.44 15.11 16.98
C LEU A 105 -1.54 15.45 18.02
N GLY A 106 -1.97 14.49 18.83
CA GLY A 106 -3.07 14.68 19.78
C GLY A 106 -4.44 14.90 19.11
N ILE A 107 -4.64 14.34 17.91
CA ILE A 107 -5.88 14.47 17.14
C ILE A 107 -6.75 13.23 17.38
N ASP A 108 -8.04 13.44 17.66
CA ASP A 108 -9.01 12.36 17.73
C ASP A 108 -9.32 11.80 16.34
N LEU A 109 -9.29 10.49 16.21
CA LEU A 109 -9.62 9.79 14.95
C LEU A 109 -11.03 10.13 14.45
N ALA A 110 -11.96 10.44 15.34
CA ALA A 110 -13.31 10.91 15.00
C ALA A 110 -13.32 12.23 14.20
N GLN A 111 -12.25 13.04 14.30
CA GLN A 111 -12.08 14.31 13.59
C GLN A 111 -11.28 14.16 12.28
N VAL A 112 -10.85 12.94 11.95
CA VAL A 112 -10.02 12.69 10.77
C VAL A 112 -10.88 12.31 9.59
N MET A 113 -10.62 12.95 8.45
CA MET A 113 -11.14 12.57 7.15
C MET A 113 -10.06 11.85 6.36
N ALA A 114 -10.45 10.76 5.67
CA ALA A 114 -9.55 10.02 4.81
C ALA A 114 -10.23 9.63 3.49
N PHE A 115 -9.42 9.55 2.43
CA PHE A 115 -9.85 9.14 1.09
C PHE A 115 -9.08 7.90 0.66
N GLY A 116 -9.78 6.93 0.05
CA GLY A 116 -9.16 5.71 -0.43
C GLY A 116 -9.88 5.13 -1.64
N ASP A 117 -9.18 4.34 -2.44
CA ASP A 117 -9.73 3.74 -3.67
C ASP A 117 -9.44 2.24 -3.80
N ASN A 118 -8.64 1.67 -2.89
CA ASN A 118 -8.22 0.28 -3.00
C ASN A 118 -8.29 -0.46 -1.66
N TYR A 119 -8.20 -1.79 -1.69
CA TYR A 119 -8.29 -2.64 -0.51
C TYR A 119 -7.21 -2.38 0.55
N ASN A 120 -6.04 -1.86 0.16
CA ASN A 120 -5.00 -1.45 1.11
C ASN A 120 -5.35 -0.17 1.89
N ASP A 121 -6.37 0.58 1.46
CA ASP A 121 -6.91 1.76 2.16
C ASP A 121 -7.97 1.41 3.20
N GLU A 122 -8.57 0.22 3.09
CA GLU A 122 -9.67 -0.21 3.95
C GLU A 122 -9.34 -0.08 5.43
N THR A 123 -8.15 -0.49 5.85
CA THR A 123 -7.72 -0.38 7.26
C THR A 123 -7.63 1.06 7.76
N MET A 124 -7.39 2.03 6.86
CA MET A 124 -7.40 3.45 7.18
C MET A 124 -8.84 3.97 7.25
N LEU A 125 -9.65 3.65 6.25
CA LEU A 125 -11.04 4.08 6.19
C LEU A 125 -11.88 3.56 7.35
N ASP A 126 -11.56 2.36 7.86
CA ASP A 126 -12.27 1.73 8.98
C ASP A 126 -11.98 2.39 10.35
N VAL A 127 -10.91 3.17 10.48
CA VAL A 127 -10.51 3.74 11.78
C VAL A 127 -10.75 5.25 11.91
N VAL A 128 -11.03 5.94 10.81
CA VAL A 128 -11.26 7.39 10.81
C VAL A 128 -12.73 7.74 10.96
N GLY A 129 -13.03 8.92 11.51
CA GLY A 129 -14.40 9.38 11.73
C GLY A 129 -15.15 9.73 10.44
N VAL A 130 -14.44 10.18 9.39
CA VAL A 130 -15.06 10.61 8.13
C VAL A 130 -14.35 9.93 6.93
N PRO A 131 -14.66 8.64 6.69
CA PRO A 131 -14.11 7.94 5.54
C PRO A 131 -14.83 8.32 4.24
N TYR A 132 -14.07 8.55 3.17
CA TYR A 132 -14.55 8.69 1.80
C TYR A 132 -13.95 7.62 0.91
N ILE A 133 -14.80 6.85 0.23
CA ILE A 133 -14.38 5.93 -0.82
C ILE A 133 -14.47 6.61 -2.18
N MET A 134 -13.46 6.42 -3.01
CA MET A 134 -13.43 6.97 -4.36
C MET A 134 -14.35 6.20 -5.30
N ASP A 135 -14.97 6.90 -6.27
CA ASP A 135 -15.91 6.31 -7.23
C ASP A 135 -15.26 5.28 -8.18
N ASN A 136 -13.93 5.36 -8.39
CA ASN A 136 -13.14 4.40 -9.16
C ASN A 136 -12.81 3.11 -8.40
N ALA A 137 -13.12 3.02 -7.10
CA ALA A 137 -12.89 1.81 -6.31
C ALA A 137 -13.77 0.64 -6.79
N ALA A 138 -13.32 -0.59 -6.51
CA ALA A 138 -14.08 -1.80 -6.81
C ALA A 138 -15.46 -1.78 -6.11
N ALA A 139 -16.51 -2.23 -6.81
CA ALA A 139 -17.88 -2.19 -6.31
C ALA A 139 -18.08 -2.81 -4.91
N PRO A 140 -17.46 -3.97 -4.55
CA PRO A 140 -17.58 -4.52 -3.21
C PRO A 140 -16.98 -3.63 -2.13
N LEU A 141 -15.90 -2.90 -2.44
CA LEU A 141 -15.26 -1.98 -1.51
C LEU A 141 -16.11 -0.71 -1.35
N ARG A 142 -16.63 -0.16 -2.44
CA ARG A 142 -17.54 1.00 -2.39
C ARG A 142 -18.77 0.75 -1.53
N ALA A 143 -19.35 -0.44 -1.62
CA ALA A 143 -20.55 -0.79 -0.85
C ALA A 143 -20.37 -0.77 0.67
N LYS A 144 -19.14 -0.71 1.18
CA LYS A 144 -18.84 -0.66 2.63
C LYS A 144 -18.96 0.73 3.23
N TYR A 145 -18.83 1.79 2.44
CA TYR A 145 -18.76 3.17 2.93
C TYR A 145 -19.93 3.99 2.40
N GLN A 146 -20.40 4.95 3.22
CA GLN A 146 -21.53 5.80 2.84
C GLN A 146 -21.10 7.03 2.03
N ASN A 147 -19.92 7.59 2.32
CA ASN A 147 -19.45 8.77 1.64
C ASN A 147 -18.66 8.38 0.39
N HIS A 148 -19.05 8.92 -0.74
CA HIS A 148 -18.45 8.67 -2.04
C HIS A 148 -17.99 9.98 -2.66
N THR A 149 -16.90 9.94 -3.42
CA THR A 149 -16.47 11.10 -4.21
C THR A 149 -15.67 10.67 -5.44
N PRO A 150 -15.85 11.33 -6.59
CA PRO A 150 -14.95 11.16 -7.72
C PRO A 150 -13.59 11.84 -7.49
N ARG A 151 -13.54 12.86 -6.60
CA ARG A 151 -12.35 13.69 -6.39
C ARG A 151 -12.29 14.21 -4.96
N PRO A 152 -11.19 13.96 -4.23
CA PRO A 152 -11.00 14.50 -2.87
C PRO A 152 -11.08 16.03 -2.83
N GLU A 153 -10.59 16.70 -3.88
CA GLU A 153 -10.54 18.16 -3.97
C GLU A 153 -11.92 18.81 -3.88
N ASP A 154 -12.95 18.16 -4.41
CA ASP A 154 -14.32 18.69 -4.42
C ASP A 154 -14.89 18.70 -2.99
N VAL A 155 -14.61 17.67 -2.20
CA VAL A 155 -15.00 17.58 -0.79
C VAL A 155 -14.25 18.63 0.03
N LEU A 156 -12.94 18.76 -0.18
CA LEU A 156 -12.12 19.73 0.55
C LEU A 156 -12.52 21.17 0.22
N ALA A 157 -12.82 21.48 -1.04
CA ALA A 157 -13.29 22.81 -1.44
C ALA A 157 -14.64 23.18 -0.77
N GLN A 158 -15.57 22.23 -0.67
CA GLN A 158 -16.83 22.43 0.04
C GLN A 158 -16.64 22.71 1.53
N LEU A 159 -15.74 21.98 2.18
CA LEU A 159 -15.41 22.19 3.60
C LEU A 159 -14.79 23.57 3.85
N LEU A 160 -13.84 23.97 2.98
CA LEU A 160 -13.20 25.29 3.09
C LEU A 160 -14.21 26.45 2.87
N ALA A 161 -15.16 26.27 1.96
CA ALA A 161 -16.20 27.27 1.70
C ALA A 161 -17.22 27.43 2.86
N GLN A 162 -17.30 26.47 3.79
CA GLN A 162 -18.18 26.50 4.95
C GLN A 162 -17.50 27.06 6.19
N GLN A 163 -16.20 27.34 6.15
CA GLN A 163 -15.50 28.01 7.25
C GLN A 163 -15.84 29.52 7.21
N PRO A 164 -16.24 30.11 8.33
CA PRO A 164 -16.60 31.53 8.42
C PRO A 164 -15.41 32.45 8.21
#